data_e0ec2546aeb5a344dcfda9c0d795a696
#
_entry.id   e0ec2546aeb5a344dcfda9c0d795a696
#
_cell.length_a   1.000
_cell.length_b   1.000
_cell.length_c   1.000
_cell.angle_alpha   90.00
_cell.angle_beta   90.00
_cell.angle_gamma   90.00
#
_symmetry.space_group_name_H-M   'P 1'
#
loop_
_entity.id
_entity.type
_entity.pdbx_description
1 polymer ?
#
loop_
_entity_poly.entity_id
_entity_poly.type
_entity_poly.pdbx_seq_one_letter_code
_entity_poly.pdbx_strand_id
1 'polypeptide(L)'
;MSRLSRNPAFPAIAIAILTGLTAVPAQAETTKDRILSEKSVTIGIHNRVPWGYLDKDGKVAGLQPAIIRAALAPLGVTEVKFVIGEFSTMIPGLLAGRFDMTAAGVGITPARCKSVIFSEPDLTSGDGLLVASGNPLNLHSFLDVKNNPKVRLAGARGSGNAAHAIQAGVPESQMQQFQDVESMVSALVAKRVDAVVMSAATIIATMSDPNVKGIERADPFIPLKNAEGDDVAMVTAIAFRPDDTDLRDLYNEQLNKLKDSGELEKIILDTGFTKNNLPPNKTAEQLCSAPEQPK
;
A
#
# COMPACT_ATOMS: atom_id res chain seq x y z
N MET A 1 42.84 -92.31 -21.90
CA MET A 1 43.81 -91.33 -22.24
C MET A 1 43.09 -90.08 -22.75
N SER A 2 42.72 -89.14 -21.89
CA SER A 2 41.98 -87.97 -22.32
C SER A 2 42.79 -86.72 -21.85
N ARG A 3 43.13 -85.86 -22.78
CA ARG A 3 43.83 -84.60 -22.52
C ARG A 3 42.88 -83.47 -22.16
N LEU A 4 43.06 -82.95 -21.02
CA LEU A 4 42.39 -81.67 -20.54
C LEU A 4 43.01 -80.47 -21.23
N SER A 5 42.21 -79.75 -21.99
CA SER A 5 42.56 -78.41 -22.52
C SER A 5 42.17 -77.33 -21.52
N ARG A 6 43.17 -76.60 -21.04
CA ARG A 6 42.97 -75.42 -20.18
C ARG A 6 42.87 -74.17 -21.07
N ASN A 7 41.74 -73.53 -21.07
CA ASN A 7 41.61 -72.15 -21.60
C ASN A 7 41.97 -71.09 -20.55
N PRO A 8 42.78 -70.10 -20.89
CA PRO A 8 43.03 -68.98 -20.00
C PRO A 8 41.90 -67.95 -20.09
N ALA A 9 41.26 -67.65 -18.96
CA ALA A 9 40.28 -66.56 -18.83
C ALA A 9 41.02 -65.22 -18.73
N PHE A 10 40.73 -64.30 -19.64
CA PHE A 10 41.15 -62.89 -19.55
C PHE A 10 40.15 -62.11 -18.68
N PRO A 11 40.60 -61.30 -17.67
CA PRO A 11 39.68 -60.45 -16.95
C PRO A 11 39.36 -59.22 -17.80
N ALA A 12 38.05 -59.03 -18.11
CA ALA A 12 37.54 -57.81 -18.72
C ALA A 12 37.53 -56.69 -17.62
N ILE A 13 38.37 -55.70 -17.79
CA ILE A 13 38.36 -54.45 -16.94
C ILE A 13 37.23 -53.59 -17.50
N ALA A 14 36.14 -53.50 -16.75
CA ALA A 14 35.08 -52.56 -16.99
C ALA A 14 35.48 -51.18 -16.45
N ILE A 15 35.86 -50.25 -17.32
CA ILE A 15 36.07 -48.83 -16.98
C ILE A 15 34.72 -48.18 -16.83
N ALA A 16 34.26 -47.96 -15.58
CA ALA A 16 33.07 -47.16 -15.29
C ALA A 16 33.42 -45.65 -15.45
N ILE A 17 33.02 -45.06 -16.53
CA ILE A 17 33.06 -43.60 -16.75
C ILE A 17 32.01 -42.97 -15.87
N LEU A 18 32.38 -42.45 -14.70
CA LEU A 18 31.57 -41.57 -13.86
C LEU A 18 31.49 -40.21 -14.55
N THR A 19 30.45 -39.98 -15.35
CA THR A 19 30.06 -38.64 -15.81
C THR A 19 29.46 -37.90 -14.62
N GLY A 20 30.31 -37.08 -13.95
CA GLY A 20 29.86 -36.15 -12.93
C GLY A 20 28.94 -35.11 -13.58
N LEU A 21 27.62 -35.23 -13.39
CA LEU A 21 26.70 -34.12 -13.61
C LEU A 21 27.01 -33.05 -12.57
N THR A 22 27.72 -32.01 -12.96
CA THR A 22 27.77 -30.77 -12.18
C THR A 22 26.39 -30.16 -12.25
N ALA A 23 25.56 -30.36 -11.21
CA ALA A 23 24.34 -29.62 -11.02
C ALA A 23 24.72 -28.14 -10.84
N VAL A 24 24.55 -27.34 -11.89
CA VAL A 24 24.57 -25.88 -11.78
C VAL A 24 23.37 -25.53 -10.90
N PRO A 25 23.56 -24.85 -9.75
CA PRO A 25 22.43 -24.43 -8.97
C PRO A 25 21.56 -23.53 -9.85
N ALA A 26 20.34 -23.96 -10.14
CA ALA A 26 19.34 -23.10 -10.78
C ALA A 26 19.11 -21.94 -9.80
N GLN A 27 19.60 -20.76 -10.15
CA GLN A 27 19.32 -19.55 -9.39
C GLN A 27 17.81 -19.32 -9.50
N ALA A 28 17.12 -19.28 -8.37
CA ALA A 28 15.68 -19.02 -8.37
C ALA A 28 15.44 -17.66 -9.05
N GLU A 29 14.52 -17.64 -10.01
CA GLU A 29 14.12 -16.43 -10.72
C GLU A 29 13.62 -15.40 -9.70
N THR A 30 14.14 -14.16 -9.75
CA THR A 30 13.68 -13.10 -8.84
C THR A 30 12.28 -12.63 -9.25
N THR A 31 11.57 -11.99 -8.33
CA THR A 31 10.26 -11.37 -8.65
C THR A 31 10.39 -10.36 -9.79
N LYS A 32 11.46 -9.59 -9.81
CA LYS A 32 11.77 -8.65 -10.90
C LYS A 32 11.92 -9.35 -12.24
N ASP A 33 12.75 -10.41 -12.30
CA ASP A 33 13.01 -11.13 -13.55
C ASP A 33 11.72 -11.76 -14.10
N ARG A 34 10.91 -12.36 -13.22
CA ARG A 34 9.59 -12.90 -13.59
C ARG A 34 8.67 -11.82 -14.16
N ILE A 35 8.55 -10.64 -13.49
CA ILE A 35 7.70 -9.54 -13.97
C ILE A 35 8.16 -9.07 -15.35
N LEU A 36 9.47 -8.93 -15.57
CA LEU A 36 10.02 -8.46 -16.84
C LEU A 36 9.87 -9.50 -17.95
N SER A 37 10.04 -10.80 -17.64
CA SER A 37 9.90 -11.90 -18.61
C SER A 37 8.43 -12.12 -19.00
N GLU A 38 7.53 -12.14 -18.02
CA GLU A 38 6.08 -12.31 -18.23
C GLU A 38 5.38 -11.03 -18.72
N LYS A 39 6.04 -9.87 -18.61
CA LYS A 39 5.46 -8.54 -18.89
C LYS A 39 4.18 -8.26 -18.09
N SER A 40 4.10 -8.81 -16.90
CA SER A 40 2.92 -8.84 -16.05
C SER A 40 3.30 -8.63 -14.59
N VAL A 41 2.53 -7.78 -13.88
CA VAL A 41 2.66 -7.54 -12.44
C VAL A 41 1.31 -7.73 -11.76
N THR A 42 1.31 -8.32 -10.56
CA THR A 42 0.11 -8.43 -9.72
C THR A 42 0.16 -7.42 -8.58
N ILE A 43 -0.88 -6.59 -8.43
CA ILE A 43 -0.96 -5.57 -7.39
C ILE A 43 -2.10 -5.85 -6.41
N GLY A 44 -1.88 -5.55 -5.13
CA GLY A 44 -2.92 -5.58 -4.10
C GLY A 44 -3.61 -4.23 -3.98
N ILE A 45 -4.93 -4.19 -4.06
CA ILE A 45 -5.74 -2.97 -3.91
C ILE A 45 -6.78 -3.13 -2.80
N HIS A 46 -7.17 -2.01 -2.18
CA HIS A 46 -8.19 -1.99 -1.13
C HIS A 46 -9.55 -1.46 -1.60
N ASN A 47 -9.83 -1.47 -2.90
CA ASN A 47 -11.09 -0.98 -3.50
C ASN A 47 -11.58 0.35 -2.89
N ARG A 48 -10.70 1.34 -2.80
CA ARG A 48 -10.97 2.64 -2.17
C ARG A 48 -10.61 3.80 -3.09
N VAL A 49 -11.61 4.57 -3.46
CA VAL A 49 -11.44 5.83 -4.21
C VAL A 49 -10.74 6.86 -3.32
N PRO A 50 -9.77 7.60 -3.85
CA PRO A 50 -9.18 7.58 -5.19
C PRO A 50 -7.89 6.76 -5.29
N TRP A 51 -7.56 5.91 -4.32
CA TRP A 51 -6.28 5.23 -4.16
C TRP A 51 -6.04 4.09 -5.15
N GLY A 52 -6.89 3.06 -5.08
CA GLY A 52 -6.92 1.91 -5.98
C GLY A 52 -8.27 1.23 -5.83
N TYR A 53 -9.05 1.19 -6.91
CA TYR A 53 -10.43 0.73 -6.88
C TYR A 53 -10.87 0.15 -8.21
N LEU A 54 -12.03 -0.51 -8.22
CA LEU A 54 -12.72 -0.89 -9.45
C LEU A 54 -13.66 0.24 -9.85
N ASP A 55 -13.52 0.69 -11.09
CA ASP A 55 -14.47 1.62 -11.69
C ASP A 55 -15.82 0.93 -12.03
N LYS A 56 -16.76 1.70 -12.57
CA LYS A 56 -18.09 1.21 -12.96
C LYS A 56 -18.05 0.10 -14.03
N ASP A 57 -16.96 0.01 -14.78
CA ASP A 57 -16.76 -1.01 -15.83
C ASP A 57 -15.98 -2.23 -15.30
N GLY A 58 -15.68 -2.27 -14.00
CA GLY A 58 -14.93 -3.33 -13.34
C GLY A 58 -13.42 -3.28 -13.62
N LYS A 59 -12.92 -2.15 -14.14
CA LYS A 59 -11.49 -1.95 -14.39
C LYS A 59 -10.79 -1.33 -13.19
N VAL A 60 -9.55 -1.73 -12.95
CA VAL A 60 -8.74 -1.12 -11.88
C VAL A 60 -8.34 0.30 -12.28
N ALA A 61 -8.72 1.24 -11.44
CA ALA A 61 -8.45 2.66 -11.53
C ALA A 61 -7.85 3.20 -10.22
N GLY A 62 -7.52 4.48 -10.19
CA GLY A 62 -6.99 5.19 -9.02
C GLY A 62 -5.52 5.53 -9.15
N LEU A 63 -5.03 6.29 -8.15
CA LEU A 63 -3.70 6.89 -8.15
C LEU A 63 -2.58 5.86 -8.30
N GLN A 64 -2.45 4.95 -7.34
CA GLN A 64 -1.30 4.04 -7.31
C GLN A 64 -1.30 3.03 -8.46
N PRO A 65 -2.44 2.44 -8.90
CA PRO A 65 -2.49 1.68 -10.14
C PRO A 65 -2.05 2.48 -11.38
N ALA A 66 -2.37 3.79 -11.45
CA ALA A 66 -1.94 4.64 -12.55
C ALA A 66 -0.42 4.89 -12.50
N ILE A 67 0.15 5.18 -11.34
CA ILE A 67 1.60 5.37 -11.16
C ILE A 67 2.34 4.07 -11.53
N ILE A 68 1.87 2.90 -11.06
CA ILE A 68 2.50 1.60 -11.35
C ILE A 68 2.50 1.34 -12.87
N ARG A 69 1.37 1.57 -13.54
CA ARG A 69 1.31 1.42 -15.01
C ARG A 69 2.29 2.35 -15.72
N ALA A 70 2.33 3.62 -15.33
CA ALA A 70 3.23 4.60 -15.94
C ALA A 70 4.71 4.25 -15.68
N ALA A 71 5.06 3.82 -14.47
CA ALA A 71 6.42 3.45 -14.11
C ALA A 71 6.89 2.17 -14.83
N LEU A 72 6.02 1.19 -15.02
CA LEU A 72 6.43 -0.11 -15.56
C LEU A 72 6.25 -0.24 -17.09
N ALA A 73 5.43 0.61 -17.72
CA ALA A 73 5.22 0.58 -19.18
C ALA A 73 6.51 0.73 -20.00
N PRO A 74 7.47 1.64 -19.68
CA PRO A 74 8.74 1.74 -20.40
C PRO A 74 9.61 0.48 -20.32
N LEU A 75 9.35 -0.41 -19.33
CA LEU A 75 10.03 -1.68 -19.15
C LEU A 75 9.34 -2.83 -19.92
N GLY A 76 8.28 -2.53 -20.67
CA GLY A 76 7.50 -3.49 -21.43
C GLY A 76 6.48 -4.27 -20.59
N VAL A 77 6.29 -3.94 -19.30
CA VAL A 77 5.26 -4.54 -18.45
C VAL A 77 3.92 -3.88 -18.77
N THR A 78 3.07 -4.58 -19.51
CA THR A 78 1.80 -4.04 -20.02
C THR A 78 0.57 -4.64 -19.33
N GLU A 79 0.72 -5.79 -18.70
CA GLU A 79 -0.37 -6.44 -17.98
C GLU A 79 -0.27 -6.13 -16.47
N VAL A 80 -1.29 -5.48 -15.93
CA VAL A 80 -1.42 -5.25 -14.48
C VAL A 80 -2.61 -6.05 -13.97
N LYS A 81 -2.33 -7.18 -13.33
CA LYS A 81 -3.30 -7.98 -12.59
C LYS A 81 -3.53 -7.36 -11.20
N PHE A 82 -4.62 -7.70 -10.55
CA PHE A 82 -4.92 -7.17 -9.23
C PHE A 82 -5.59 -8.21 -8.33
N VAL A 83 -5.39 -8.02 -7.02
CA VAL A 83 -6.07 -8.76 -5.96
C VAL A 83 -6.71 -7.75 -5.02
N ILE A 84 -8.03 -7.88 -4.82
CA ILE A 84 -8.77 -7.02 -3.89
C ILE A 84 -8.69 -7.65 -2.50
N GLY A 85 -8.49 -6.81 -1.49
CA GLY A 85 -8.48 -7.22 -0.09
C GLY A 85 -8.78 -6.06 0.85
N GLU A 86 -8.99 -6.38 2.12
CA GLU A 86 -9.11 -5.37 3.17
C GLU A 86 -7.77 -4.67 3.39
N PHE A 87 -7.79 -3.40 3.80
CA PHE A 87 -6.57 -2.63 4.03
C PHE A 87 -5.60 -3.33 4.99
N SER A 88 -6.12 -3.89 6.08
CA SER A 88 -5.33 -4.62 7.09
C SER A 88 -4.65 -5.88 6.55
N THR A 89 -5.11 -6.41 5.40
CA THR A 89 -4.55 -7.62 4.78
C THR A 89 -3.52 -7.33 3.71
N MET A 90 -3.25 -6.06 3.39
CA MET A 90 -2.33 -5.68 2.31
C MET A 90 -0.89 -6.13 2.61
N ILE A 91 -0.31 -5.75 3.75
CA ILE A 91 1.05 -6.19 4.11
C ILE A 91 1.12 -7.71 4.30
N PRO A 92 0.23 -8.36 5.07
CA PRO A 92 0.22 -9.83 5.16
C PRO A 92 0.09 -10.53 3.80
N GLY A 93 -0.74 -10.01 2.90
CA GLY A 93 -0.92 -10.56 1.56
C GLY A 93 0.32 -10.45 0.68
N LEU A 94 1.03 -9.31 0.76
CA LEU A 94 2.29 -9.07 0.10
C LEU A 94 3.37 -10.06 0.57
N LEU A 95 3.52 -10.21 1.89
CA LEU A 95 4.48 -11.13 2.50
C LEU A 95 4.16 -12.60 2.18
N ALA A 96 2.89 -12.93 2.01
CA ALA A 96 2.45 -14.26 1.58
C ALA A 96 2.54 -14.49 0.06
N GLY A 97 3.07 -13.54 -0.72
CA GLY A 97 3.24 -13.65 -2.17
C GLY A 97 1.93 -13.65 -2.97
N ARG A 98 0.82 -13.14 -2.40
CA ARG A 98 -0.47 -13.05 -3.12
C ARG A 98 -0.43 -12.02 -4.25
N PHE A 99 0.44 -11.06 -4.16
CA PHE A 99 0.71 -10.02 -5.14
C PHE A 99 2.15 -9.51 -4.98
N ASP A 100 2.64 -8.79 -5.95
CA ASP A 100 4.04 -8.34 -6.03
C ASP A 100 4.25 -6.97 -5.39
N MET A 101 3.22 -6.12 -5.42
CA MET A 101 3.24 -4.74 -4.93
C MET A 101 1.91 -4.40 -4.27
N THR A 102 1.91 -3.42 -3.36
CA THR A 102 0.66 -2.84 -2.85
C THR A 102 0.28 -1.57 -3.62
N ALA A 103 -1.00 -1.35 -3.88
CA ALA A 103 -1.54 -0.14 -4.49
C ALA A 103 -2.77 0.34 -3.70
N ALA A 104 -2.62 0.50 -2.39
CA ALA A 104 -3.71 0.71 -1.43
C ALA A 104 -3.57 1.97 -0.57
N GLY A 105 -2.65 2.88 -0.93
CA GLY A 105 -2.35 4.06 -0.10
C GLY A 105 -1.70 3.68 1.23
N VAL A 106 -0.76 2.75 1.21
CA VAL A 106 -0.05 2.33 2.42
C VAL A 106 0.96 3.40 2.81
N GLY A 107 0.76 4.01 3.98
CA GLY A 107 1.69 5.00 4.51
C GLY A 107 3.00 4.39 4.98
N ILE A 108 4.09 5.09 4.72
CA ILE A 108 5.40 4.76 5.28
C ILE A 108 5.36 5.07 6.79
N THR A 109 5.64 4.07 7.60
CA THR A 109 5.80 4.23 9.06
C THR A 109 6.95 3.35 9.56
N PRO A 110 7.67 3.76 10.62
CA PRO A 110 8.75 2.95 11.21
C PRO A 110 8.30 1.52 11.56
N ALA A 111 7.07 1.37 12.05
CA ALA A 111 6.52 0.05 12.39
C ALA A 111 6.36 -0.85 11.15
N ARG A 112 5.89 -0.31 10.03
CA ARG A 112 5.72 -1.06 8.78
C ARG A 112 7.05 -1.38 8.11
N CYS A 113 8.02 -0.46 8.20
CA CYS A 113 9.37 -0.64 7.65
C CYS A 113 10.13 -1.81 8.29
N LYS A 114 9.70 -2.29 9.47
CA LYS A 114 10.24 -3.52 10.09
C LYS A 114 9.86 -4.80 9.33
N SER A 115 8.81 -4.75 8.52
CA SER A 115 8.25 -5.93 7.85
C SER A 115 8.31 -5.86 6.32
N VAL A 116 8.31 -4.66 5.74
CA VAL A 116 8.32 -4.44 4.30
C VAL A 116 9.29 -3.32 3.94
N ILE A 117 9.72 -3.28 2.68
CA ILE A 117 10.44 -2.14 2.11
C ILE A 117 9.49 -1.31 1.26
N PHE A 118 9.76 -0.02 1.17
CA PHE A 118 8.94 0.93 0.43
C PHE A 118 9.70 1.51 -0.77
N SER A 119 8.95 1.88 -1.82
CA SER A 119 9.45 2.82 -2.83
C SER A 119 9.70 4.19 -2.19
N GLU A 120 10.32 5.10 -2.95
CA GLU A 120 10.27 6.51 -2.63
C GLU A 120 8.81 6.99 -2.56
N PRO A 121 8.52 8.06 -1.76
CA PRO A 121 7.17 8.59 -1.61
C PRO A 121 6.49 8.94 -2.93
N ASP A 122 5.23 8.57 -3.06
CA ASP A 122 4.39 8.86 -4.21
C ASP A 122 3.34 9.95 -3.95
N LEU A 123 2.94 10.14 -2.69
CA LEU A 123 1.91 11.11 -2.33
C LEU A 123 1.98 11.50 -0.84
N THR A 124 1.45 12.68 -0.53
CA THR A 124 1.10 13.11 0.83
C THR A 124 -0.40 13.31 0.94
N SER A 125 -1.03 12.83 2.01
CA SER A 125 -2.45 13.04 2.26
C SER A 125 -2.72 13.35 3.73
N GLY A 126 -3.32 14.50 3.99
CA GLY A 126 -3.81 14.89 5.31
C GLY A 126 -5.03 14.09 5.74
N ASP A 127 -5.32 14.18 7.04
CA ASP A 127 -6.52 13.62 7.64
C ASP A 127 -7.74 14.53 7.44
N GLY A 128 -8.91 13.99 7.73
CA GLY A 128 -10.15 14.74 7.83
C GLY A 128 -11.20 13.97 8.62
N LEU A 129 -12.25 14.66 8.99
CA LEU A 129 -13.44 14.08 9.61
C LEU A 129 -14.63 14.21 8.67
N LEU A 130 -15.38 13.12 8.53
CA LEU A 130 -16.71 13.10 7.95
C LEU A 130 -17.70 13.05 9.11
N VAL A 131 -18.67 13.95 9.11
CA VAL A 131 -19.63 14.16 10.20
C VAL A 131 -21.06 14.24 9.66
N ALA A 132 -22.05 14.17 10.52
CA ALA A 132 -23.44 14.45 10.11
C ALA A 132 -23.58 15.89 9.62
N SER A 133 -24.49 16.14 8.66
CA SER A 133 -24.72 17.47 8.10
C SER A 133 -25.04 18.50 9.19
N GLY A 134 -24.44 19.67 9.06
CA GLY A 134 -24.48 20.75 10.04
C GLY A 134 -23.55 20.57 11.23
N ASN A 135 -22.71 19.52 11.21
CA ASN A 135 -21.71 19.23 12.26
C ASN A 135 -22.22 19.47 13.69
N PRO A 136 -23.28 18.76 14.14
CA PRO A 136 -24.02 19.10 15.36
C PRO A 136 -23.17 18.99 16.65
N LEU A 137 -22.00 18.31 16.59
CA LEU A 137 -21.07 18.18 17.70
C LEU A 137 -19.89 19.13 17.58
N ASN A 138 -19.85 20.00 16.57
CA ASN A 138 -18.80 20.99 16.31
C ASN A 138 -17.38 20.36 16.31
N LEU A 139 -17.22 19.25 15.59
CA LEU A 139 -15.95 18.51 15.52
C LEU A 139 -15.10 19.04 14.36
N HIS A 140 -14.00 19.70 14.68
CA HIS A 140 -13.07 20.28 13.72
C HIS A 140 -11.63 19.78 13.89
N SER A 141 -11.39 18.93 14.89
CA SER A 141 -10.08 18.35 15.18
C SER A 141 -10.21 17.01 15.91
N PHE A 142 -9.11 16.29 16.03
CA PHE A 142 -9.04 15.12 16.93
C PHE A 142 -9.14 15.53 18.40
N LEU A 143 -8.74 16.77 18.72
CA LEU A 143 -8.87 17.30 20.09
C LEU A 143 -10.34 17.47 20.48
N ASP A 144 -11.21 17.90 19.57
CA ASP A 144 -12.65 18.00 19.83
C ASP A 144 -13.25 16.62 20.10
N VAL A 145 -12.83 15.62 19.35
CA VAL A 145 -13.23 14.22 19.60
C VAL A 145 -12.76 13.75 20.97
N LYS A 146 -11.48 13.95 21.29
CA LYS A 146 -10.88 13.59 22.59
C LYS A 146 -11.62 14.23 23.76
N ASN A 147 -11.92 15.53 23.65
CA ASN A 147 -12.52 16.32 24.73
C ASN A 147 -14.02 16.04 24.92
N ASN A 148 -14.66 15.31 24.00
CA ASN A 148 -16.04 14.88 24.14
C ASN A 148 -16.12 13.35 24.25
N PRO A 149 -16.12 12.77 25.46
CA PRO A 149 -16.06 11.33 25.68
C PRO A 149 -17.30 10.57 25.17
N LYS A 150 -18.34 11.27 24.74
CA LYS A 150 -19.54 10.66 24.14
C LYS A 150 -19.39 10.44 22.62
N VAL A 151 -18.40 11.05 21.97
CA VAL A 151 -18.18 10.90 20.54
C VAL A 151 -17.66 9.50 20.23
N ARG A 152 -18.34 8.82 19.32
CA ARG A 152 -17.93 7.54 18.75
C ARG A 152 -17.29 7.82 17.40
N LEU A 153 -15.97 7.59 17.31
CA LEU A 153 -15.20 7.81 16.08
C LEU A 153 -15.03 6.50 15.32
N ALA A 154 -15.40 6.46 14.05
CA ALA A 154 -15.09 5.34 13.16
C ALA A 154 -13.75 5.55 12.47
N GLY A 155 -12.98 4.48 12.31
CA GLY A 155 -11.75 4.46 11.53
C GLY A 155 -11.53 3.11 10.86
N ALA A 156 -10.83 3.09 9.73
CA ALA A 156 -10.50 1.83 9.07
C ALA A 156 -9.40 1.10 9.85
N ARG A 157 -9.60 -0.22 10.02
CA ARG A 157 -8.67 -1.08 10.76
C ARG A 157 -7.27 -1.00 10.17
N GLY A 158 -6.29 -0.67 11.03
CA GLY A 158 -4.88 -0.58 10.65
C GLY A 158 -4.53 0.64 9.79
N SER A 159 -5.46 1.58 9.57
CA SER A 159 -5.17 2.79 8.80
C SER A 159 -4.33 3.79 9.61
N GLY A 160 -3.50 4.56 8.90
CA GLY A 160 -2.72 5.63 9.54
C GLY A 160 -3.60 6.78 10.03
N ASN A 161 -4.71 7.05 9.36
CA ASN A 161 -5.65 8.09 9.80
C ASN A 161 -6.24 7.77 11.19
N ALA A 162 -6.62 6.50 11.42
CA ALA A 162 -7.06 6.06 12.76
C ALA A 162 -5.91 6.13 13.78
N ALA A 163 -4.69 5.78 13.38
CA ALA A 163 -3.52 5.89 14.25
C ALA A 163 -3.23 7.35 14.64
N HIS A 164 -3.36 8.31 13.72
CA HIS A 164 -3.20 9.75 14.01
C HIS A 164 -4.23 10.25 15.04
N ALA A 165 -5.49 9.77 14.98
CA ALA A 165 -6.48 10.11 15.98
C ALA A 165 -6.09 9.59 17.37
N ILE A 166 -5.61 8.36 17.48
CA ILE A 166 -5.09 7.78 18.75
C ILE A 166 -3.87 8.57 19.22
N GLN A 167 -2.94 8.90 18.33
CA GLN A 167 -1.77 9.73 18.63
C GLN A 167 -2.15 11.13 19.17
N ALA A 168 -3.22 11.72 18.65
CA ALA A 168 -3.76 12.98 19.15
C ALA A 168 -4.40 12.85 20.56
N GLY A 169 -4.47 11.61 21.08
CA GLY A 169 -4.98 11.26 22.39
C GLY A 169 -6.47 10.93 22.42
N VAL A 170 -7.09 10.63 21.28
CA VAL A 170 -8.44 10.04 21.24
C VAL A 170 -8.36 8.65 21.88
N PRO A 171 -9.12 8.36 22.95
CA PRO A 171 -9.09 7.05 23.59
C PRO A 171 -9.52 5.92 22.64
N GLU A 172 -8.88 4.77 22.74
CA GLU A 172 -9.27 3.58 21.94
C GLU A 172 -10.72 3.18 22.18
N SER A 173 -11.26 3.45 23.38
CA SER A 173 -12.66 3.19 23.72
C SER A 173 -13.67 4.04 22.94
N GLN A 174 -13.24 5.14 22.37
CA GLN A 174 -14.05 5.97 21.45
C GLN A 174 -13.91 5.54 19.99
N MET A 175 -12.88 4.72 19.66
CA MET A 175 -12.60 4.28 18.30
C MET A 175 -13.33 2.98 17.96
N GLN A 176 -14.19 3.01 16.95
CA GLN A 176 -14.78 1.82 16.35
C GLN A 176 -14.07 1.52 15.03
N GLN A 177 -13.57 0.29 14.88
CA GLN A 177 -12.81 -0.12 13.70
C GLN A 177 -13.68 -0.86 12.71
N PHE A 178 -13.61 -0.43 11.45
CA PHE A 178 -14.33 -0.97 10.31
C PHE A 178 -13.36 -1.52 9.27
N GLN A 179 -13.89 -2.32 8.33
CA GLN A 179 -13.09 -2.92 7.26
C GLN A 179 -12.97 -2.04 6.02
N ASP A 180 -14.05 -1.28 5.72
CA ASP A 180 -14.18 -0.49 4.49
C ASP A 180 -14.88 0.86 4.74
N VAL A 181 -14.82 1.72 3.72
CA VAL A 181 -15.39 3.08 3.76
C VAL A 181 -16.91 3.03 3.80
N GLU A 182 -17.53 2.13 3.05
CA GLU A 182 -18.98 1.98 2.93
C GLU A 182 -19.61 1.65 4.29
N SER A 183 -18.98 0.75 5.04
CA SER A 183 -19.40 0.38 6.39
C SER A 183 -19.30 1.56 7.37
N MET A 184 -18.22 2.35 7.27
CA MET A 184 -18.03 3.55 8.09
C MET A 184 -19.08 4.62 7.78
N VAL A 185 -19.31 4.91 6.49
CA VAL A 185 -20.32 5.88 6.04
C VAL A 185 -21.73 5.43 6.44
N SER A 186 -22.05 4.16 6.25
CA SER A 186 -23.34 3.59 6.66
C SER A 186 -23.56 3.70 8.17
N ALA A 187 -22.50 3.49 8.97
CA ALA A 187 -22.57 3.64 10.42
C ALA A 187 -22.79 5.10 10.84
N LEU A 188 -22.19 6.07 10.13
CA LEU A 188 -22.40 7.50 10.37
C LEU A 188 -23.83 7.92 10.00
N VAL A 189 -24.30 7.56 8.82
CA VAL A 189 -25.68 7.86 8.37
C VAL A 189 -26.71 7.24 9.32
N ALA A 190 -26.45 6.02 9.81
CA ALA A 190 -27.30 5.33 10.78
C ALA A 190 -27.12 5.86 12.23
N LYS A 191 -26.30 6.88 12.46
CA LYS A 191 -25.98 7.45 13.78
C LYS A 191 -25.42 6.41 14.78
N ARG A 192 -24.77 5.35 14.29
CA ARG A 192 -24.06 4.38 15.13
C ARG A 192 -22.70 4.90 15.56
N VAL A 193 -22.11 5.81 14.75
CA VAL A 193 -20.94 6.61 15.06
C VAL A 193 -21.27 8.09 14.81
N ASP A 194 -20.47 8.98 15.37
CA ASP A 194 -20.72 10.43 15.32
C ASP A 194 -19.77 11.13 14.35
N ALA A 195 -18.63 10.52 14.08
CA ALA A 195 -17.66 10.96 13.08
C ALA A 195 -16.91 9.77 12.46
N VAL A 196 -16.32 10.00 11.28
CA VAL A 196 -15.44 9.04 10.60
C VAL A 196 -14.12 9.73 10.28
N VAL A 197 -12.99 9.14 10.68
CA VAL A 197 -11.66 9.60 10.28
C VAL A 197 -11.19 8.85 9.04
N MET A 198 -10.78 9.60 8.03
CA MET A 198 -10.15 9.07 6.81
C MET A 198 -9.30 10.15 6.14
N SER A 199 -8.62 9.82 5.05
CA SER A 199 -7.88 10.84 4.31
C SER A 199 -8.84 11.89 3.71
N ALA A 200 -8.39 13.13 3.68
CA ALA A 200 -9.16 14.23 3.08
C ALA A 200 -9.60 13.91 1.64
N ALA A 201 -8.73 13.27 0.86
CA ALA A 201 -9.07 12.84 -0.50
C ALA A 201 -10.20 11.79 -0.55
N THR A 202 -10.18 10.81 0.35
CA THR A 202 -11.27 9.82 0.45
C THR A 202 -12.59 10.48 0.85
N ILE A 203 -12.57 11.47 1.76
CA ILE A 203 -13.76 12.24 2.12
C ILE A 203 -14.34 12.96 0.89
N ILE A 204 -13.49 13.67 0.14
CA ILE A 204 -13.91 14.39 -1.06
C ILE A 204 -14.52 13.42 -2.07
N ALA A 205 -13.90 12.28 -2.31
CA ALA A 205 -14.40 11.26 -3.22
C ALA A 205 -15.75 10.67 -2.73
N THR A 206 -15.88 10.38 -1.44
CA THR A 206 -17.12 9.90 -0.82
C THR A 206 -18.25 10.93 -0.98
N MET A 207 -17.96 12.20 -0.75
CA MET A 207 -18.93 13.29 -0.88
C MET A 207 -19.34 13.55 -2.33
N SER A 208 -18.56 13.11 -3.32
CA SER A 208 -18.88 13.24 -4.75
C SER A 208 -19.90 12.20 -5.23
N ASP A 209 -20.22 11.16 -4.43
CA ASP A 209 -21.28 10.21 -4.74
C ASP A 209 -22.65 10.84 -4.49
N PRO A 210 -23.51 10.99 -5.50
CA PRO A 210 -24.83 11.63 -5.35
C PRO A 210 -25.80 10.85 -4.43
N ASN A 211 -25.51 9.58 -4.12
CA ASN A 211 -26.29 8.76 -3.21
C ASN A 211 -25.92 9.00 -1.74
N VAL A 212 -24.76 9.57 -1.47
CA VAL A 212 -24.30 9.90 -0.13
C VAL A 212 -24.90 11.23 0.31
N LYS A 213 -25.80 11.18 1.30
CA LYS A 213 -26.54 12.36 1.82
C LYS A 213 -26.57 12.35 3.34
N GLY A 214 -26.80 13.52 3.93
CA GLY A 214 -26.97 13.68 5.37
C GLY A 214 -25.65 13.69 6.15
N ILE A 215 -24.52 13.78 5.44
CA ILE A 215 -23.19 13.89 6.01
C ILE A 215 -22.40 14.97 5.29
N GLU A 216 -21.33 15.48 5.92
CA GLU A 216 -20.47 16.51 5.37
C GLU A 216 -19.04 16.34 5.88
N ARG A 217 -18.08 16.94 5.19
CA ARG A 217 -16.73 17.09 5.69
C ARG A 217 -16.72 18.14 6.79
N ALA A 218 -16.10 17.87 7.94
CA ALA A 218 -15.78 18.88 8.92
C ALA A 218 -14.84 19.93 8.31
N ASP A 219 -15.31 21.17 8.20
CA ASP A 219 -14.54 22.28 7.61
C ASP A 219 -14.69 23.55 8.48
N PRO A 220 -13.57 24.21 8.89
CA PRO A 220 -12.18 23.73 8.69
C PRO A 220 -11.88 22.47 9.51
N PHE A 221 -10.95 21.62 9.04
CA PHE A 221 -10.34 20.58 9.86
C PHE A 221 -8.95 21.03 10.28
N ILE A 222 -8.68 21.01 11.57
CA ILE A 222 -7.40 21.39 12.18
C ILE A 222 -6.57 20.09 12.33
N PRO A 223 -5.49 19.91 11.55
CA PRO A 223 -4.67 18.72 11.60
C PRO A 223 -3.89 18.60 12.90
N LEU A 224 -3.52 17.36 13.25
CA LEU A 224 -2.54 17.11 14.28
C LEU A 224 -1.19 17.72 13.87
N LYS A 225 -0.48 18.31 14.83
CA LYS A 225 0.88 18.83 14.62
C LYS A 225 1.92 17.88 15.19
N ASN A 226 3.06 17.78 14.50
CA ASN A 226 4.24 17.11 15.01
C ASN A 226 5.03 18.03 15.99
N ALA A 227 6.15 17.54 16.52
CA ALA A 227 6.98 18.30 17.45
C ALA A 227 7.60 19.56 16.82
N GLU A 228 7.78 19.58 15.51
CA GLU A 228 8.31 20.69 14.72
C GLU A 228 7.23 21.73 14.37
N GLY A 229 5.95 21.43 14.64
CA GLY A 229 4.82 22.30 14.34
C GLY A 229 4.23 22.10 12.95
N ASP A 230 4.72 21.13 12.18
CA ASP A 230 4.19 20.78 10.87
C ASP A 230 2.90 19.96 10.99
N ASP A 231 2.06 20.02 9.96
CA ASP A 231 0.88 19.17 9.86
C ASP A 231 1.25 17.70 9.72
N VAL A 232 0.71 16.86 10.59
CA VAL A 232 0.84 15.41 10.44
C VAL A 232 0.00 14.95 9.25
N ALA A 233 0.65 14.27 8.32
CA ALA A 233 0.02 13.72 7.14
C ALA A 233 0.58 12.33 6.82
N MET A 234 -0.23 11.51 6.17
CA MET A 234 0.21 10.23 5.62
C MET A 234 1.09 10.48 4.41
N VAL A 235 2.31 10.00 4.45
CA VAL A 235 3.18 9.89 3.27
C VAL A 235 3.10 8.46 2.76
N THR A 236 2.59 8.27 1.56
CA THR A 236 2.37 6.93 0.99
C THR A 236 3.45 6.54 0.01
N ALA A 237 3.58 5.25 -0.20
CA ALA A 237 4.46 4.63 -1.19
C ALA A 237 3.95 3.23 -1.56
N ILE A 238 4.55 2.64 -2.57
CA ILE A 238 4.36 1.24 -2.91
C ILE A 238 5.21 0.39 -1.98
N ALA A 239 4.62 -0.64 -1.36
CA ALA A 239 5.36 -1.58 -0.53
C ALA A 239 5.72 -2.85 -1.31
N PHE A 240 6.90 -3.39 -1.00
CA PHE A 240 7.49 -4.60 -1.57
C PHE A 240 7.91 -5.53 -0.44
N ARG A 241 8.11 -6.82 -0.75
CA ARG A 241 8.72 -7.77 0.19
C ARG A 241 10.18 -7.37 0.50
N PRO A 242 10.71 -7.70 1.67
CA PRO A 242 12.09 -7.38 2.03
C PRO A 242 13.13 -7.89 1.03
N ASP A 243 12.88 -9.05 0.42
CA ASP A 243 13.80 -9.68 -0.54
C ASP A 243 13.70 -9.12 -1.96
N ASP A 244 12.67 -8.31 -2.26
CA ASP A 244 12.44 -7.70 -3.58
C ASP A 244 13.14 -6.33 -3.71
N THR A 245 14.34 -6.17 -3.18
CA THR A 245 15.09 -4.90 -3.22
C THR A 245 15.40 -4.45 -4.65
N ASP A 246 15.75 -5.40 -5.51
CA ASP A 246 16.05 -5.16 -6.92
C ASP A 246 14.82 -4.69 -7.72
N LEU A 247 13.64 -5.18 -7.38
CA LEU A 247 12.36 -4.73 -7.96
C LEU A 247 12.00 -3.32 -7.46
N ARG A 248 12.15 -3.08 -6.14
CA ARG A 248 11.93 -1.77 -5.53
C ARG A 248 12.85 -0.71 -6.15
N ASP A 249 14.13 -1.03 -6.35
CA ASP A 249 15.11 -0.09 -6.90
C ASP A 249 14.81 0.22 -8.38
N LEU A 250 14.46 -0.79 -9.17
CA LEU A 250 13.99 -0.63 -10.53
C LEU A 250 12.73 0.26 -10.59
N TYR A 251 11.77 0.02 -9.69
CA TYR A 251 10.56 0.84 -9.59
C TYR A 251 10.90 2.30 -9.24
N ASN A 252 11.79 2.53 -8.27
CA ASN A 252 12.22 3.86 -7.86
C ASN A 252 12.89 4.63 -9.01
N GLU A 253 13.72 3.96 -9.81
CA GLU A 253 14.31 4.58 -11.01
C GLU A 253 13.21 5.14 -11.95
N GLN A 254 12.17 4.35 -12.20
CA GLN A 254 11.07 4.78 -13.06
C GLN A 254 10.19 5.85 -12.36
N LEU A 255 9.93 5.72 -11.07
CA LEU A 255 9.18 6.72 -10.30
C LEU A 255 9.90 8.09 -10.31
N ASN A 256 11.23 8.10 -10.21
CA ASN A 256 12.01 9.33 -10.30
C ASN A 256 11.89 9.96 -11.69
N LYS A 257 11.93 9.18 -12.77
CA LYS A 257 11.67 9.70 -14.12
C LYS A 257 10.28 10.34 -14.24
N LEU A 258 9.24 9.75 -13.61
CA LEU A 258 7.92 10.36 -13.57
C LEU A 258 7.88 11.67 -12.77
N LYS A 259 8.66 11.75 -11.68
CA LYS A 259 8.82 13.00 -10.90
C LYS A 259 9.51 14.08 -11.73
N ASP A 260 10.63 13.76 -12.32
CA ASP A 260 11.48 14.70 -13.07
C ASP A 260 10.79 15.24 -14.34
N SER A 261 9.97 14.42 -14.98
CA SER A 261 9.19 14.81 -16.16
C SER A 261 7.90 15.58 -15.84
N GLY A 262 7.46 15.62 -14.58
CA GLY A 262 6.16 16.15 -14.17
C GLY A 262 4.98 15.21 -14.42
N GLU A 263 5.21 14.02 -14.95
CA GLU A 263 4.13 13.04 -15.21
C GLU A 263 3.49 12.54 -13.89
N LEU A 264 4.27 12.42 -12.80
CA LEU A 264 3.72 12.08 -11.50
C LEU A 264 2.72 13.13 -11.02
N GLU A 265 3.03 14.44 -11.13
CA GLU A 265 2.10 15.51 -10.78
C GLU A 265 0.82 15.41 -11.62
N LYS A 266 0.95 15.18 -12.92
CA LYS A 266 -0.19 15.00 -13.81
C LYS A 266 -1.08 13.83 -13.38
N ILE A 267 -0.51 12.65 -13.07
CA ILE A 267 -1.26 11.48 -12.60
C ILE A 267 -1.99 11.81 -11.29
N ILE A 268 -1.34 12.50 -10.35
CA ILE A 268 -1.92 12.93 -9.09
C ILE A 268 -3.18 13.80 -9.33
N LEU A 269 -3.07 14.80 -10.20
CA LEU A 269 -4.19 15.70 -10.52
C LEU A 269 -5.31 14.97 -11.27
N ASP A 270 -4.99 14.14 -12.25
CA ASP A 270 -5.96 13.39 -13.05
C ASP A 270 -6.75 12.36 -12.21
N THR A 271 -6.20 11.92 -11.09
CA THR A 271 -6.85 10.95 -10.19
C THR A 271 -7.60 11.59 -9.02
N GLY A 272 -7.82 12.91 -9.07
CA GLY A 272 -8.69 13.63 -8.12
C GLY A 272 -7.98 14.16 -6.87
N PHE A 273 -6.65 14.12 -6.85
CA PHE A 273 -5.85 14.79 -5.83
C PHE A 273 -5.47 16.22 -6.28
N THR A 274 -4.77 16.94 -5.45
CA THR A 274 -4.35 18.34 -5.68
C THR A 274 -2.84 18.49 -5.58
N LYS A 275 -2.31 19.65 -5.96
CA LYS A 275 -0.88 19.96 -5.77
C LYS A 275 -0.41 19.88 -4.32
N ASN A 276 -1.30 20.08 -3.36
CA ASN A 276 -0.99 19.92 -1.94
C ASN A 276 -0.74 18.46 -1.53
N ASN A 277 -1.02 17.53 -2.43
CA ASN A 277 -0.79 16.10 -2.24
C ASN A 277 0.52 15.61 -2.85
N LEU A 278 1.32 16.48 -3.48
CA LEU A 278 2.63 16.08 -4.00
C LEU A 278 3.50 15.46 -2.91
N PRO A 279 4.31 14.46 -3.23
CA PRO A 279 5.18 13.82 -2.24
C PRO A 279 6.15 14.82 -1.63
N PRO A 280 6.50 14.69 -0.35
CA PRO A 280 7.46 15.57 0.29
C PRO A 280 8.87 15.28 -0.22
N ASN A 281 9.77 16.24 -0.05
CA ASN A 281 11.19 16.03 -0.32
C ASN A 281 11.87 15.26 0.83
N LYS A 282 11.40 14.04 1.09
CA LYS A 282 11.93 13.08 2.06
C LYS A 282 12.00 11.72 1.41
N THR A 283 13.06 10.96 1.74
CA THR A 283 13.19 9.59 1.25
C THR A 283 12.40 8.61 2.11
N ALA A 284 12.11 7.43 1.57
CA ALA A 284 11.51 6.33 2.33
C ALA A 284 12.38 5.96 3.54
N GLU A 285 13.70 5.96 3.39
CA GLU A 285 14.64 5.68 4.48
C GLU A 285 14.53 6.69 5.62
N GLN A 286 14.45 7.99 5.32
CA GLN A 286 14.26 9.05 6.32
C GLN A 286 12.93 8.89 7.07
N LEU A 287 11.86 8.51 6.37
CA LEU A 287 10.55 8.27 6.98
C LEU A 287 10.52 6.98 7.81
N CYS A 288 11.23 5.94 7.40
CA CYS A 288 11.38 4.70 8.16
C CYS A 288 12.21 4.88 9.44
N SER A 289 13.18 5.79 9.41
CA SER A 289 14.08 6.09 10.53
C SER A 289 13.52 7.15 11.49
N ALA A 290 12.37 7.73 11.18
CA ALA A 290 11.72 8.69 12.07
C ALA A 290 11.41 8.02 13.43
N PRO A 291 11.51 8.75 14.56
CA PRO A 291 11.12 8.20 15.86
C PRO A 291 9.69 7.63 15.79
N GLU A 292 9.50 6.43 16.35
CA GLU A 292 8.13 5.94 16.56
C GLU A 292 7.43 6.95 17.46
N GLN A 293 6.36 7.55 16.96
CA GLN A 293 5.62 8.49 17.77
C GLN A 293 4.97 7.75 18.94
N PRO A 294 5.01 8.28 20.15
CA PRO A 294 4.48 7.60 21.34
C PRO A 294 3.02 7.20 21.11
N LYS A 295 2.71 5.99 21.56
CA LYS A 295 1.35 5.45 21.56
C LYS A 295 0.45 6.23 22.47
#